data_c1dc67cfe9ddc4b589857478014569e7
#
_entry.id   c1dc67cfe9ddc4b589857478014569e7
#
_cell.length_a   1.000
_cell.length_b   1.000
_cell.length_c   1.000
_cell.angle_alpha   90.00
_cell.angle_beta   90.00
_cell.angle_gamma   90.00
#
_symmetry.space_group_name_H-M   'P 1'
#
loop_
_entity.id
_entity.type
_entity.pdbx_description
1 polymer ?
#
loop_
_entity_poly.entity_id
_entity_poly.type
_entity_poly.pdbx_seq_one_letter_code
_entity_poly.pdbx_strand_id
1 'polypeptide(L)'
;MTETKVYADDFRCSFGDSDQFIEFLKERKAQSTWMTAPSKSLQFRALAGNENLSNLYMQIYQSNGKAEVLADTMENTSLLLNIKGTDYPVRSCALKTILERARISGNALNKVSREVFTRILNYCLDVASGDSLIKVADDKVSAVHGGDPKDYAVLEMLPLFQMVGSFLDREFPGYQFLTANYDHSIVTAIWQLDGQANDLLDTYHQELANRGLSTDAVVPGLRFTTSDVGMSGANLYPILITAKRGRIIPLGDPIKTEHTNSADLMHFEGQLALLYARFRETIEKQIKLMDVEIRYPYNTMLGVLKRIKAPKKASFEAADQFLSLIHI
;
A
#
# COMPACT_ATOMS: atom_id res chain seq x y z
N MET A 1 -7.98 -3.34 24.94
CA MET A 1 -8.28 -3.15 23.51
C MET A 1 -8.81 -4.48 23.02
N THR A 2 -10.02 -4.54 22.48
CA THR A 2 -10.53 -5.72 21.80
C THR A 2 -9.65 -5.95 20.57
N GLU A 3 -9.05 -7.13 20.49
CA GLU A 3 -8.21 -7.54 19.36
C GLU A 3 -9.09 -7.55 18.10
N THR A 4 -8.82 -6.63 17.17
CA THR A 4 -9.59 -6.55 15.91
C THR A 4 -9.36 -7.80 15.11
N LYS A 5 -10.43 -8.48 14.71
CA LYS A 5 -10.33 -9.75 13.97
C LYS A 5 -9.93 -9.52 12.52
N VAL A 6 -9.15 -10.43 11.95
CA VAL A 6 -8.61 -10.32 10.58
C VAL A 6 -9.68 -10.16 9.49
N TYR A 7 -10.90 -10.67 9.71
CA TYR A 7 -12.00 -10.49 8.76
C TYR A 7 -12.54 -9.04 8.72
N ALA A 8 -12.31 -8.24 9.77
CA ALA A 8 -12.82 -6.86 9.84
C ALA A 8 -12.16 -5.95 8.81
N ASP A 9 -12.93 -5.06 8.22
CA ASP A 9 -12.46 -4.17 7.16
C ASP A 9 -11.46 -3.12 7.66
N ASP A 10 -11.51 -2.79 8.94
CA ASP A 10 -10.59 -1.87 9.63
C ASP A 10 -9.39 -2.55 10.28
N PHE A 11 -9.22 -3.87 10.06
CA PHE A 11 -8.10 -4.61 10.63
C PHE A 11 -6.76 -4.00 10.27
N ARG A 12 -5.95 -3.78 11.29
CA ARG A 12 -4.57 -3.29 11.17
C ARG A 12 -3.70 -3.96 12.23
N CYS A 13 -2.50 -4.31 11.84
CA CYS A 13 -1.51 -4.81 12.79
C CYS A 13 -0.11 -4.30 12.44
N SER A 14 0.77 -4.33 13.46
CA SER A 14 2.16 -3.89 13.35
C SER A 14 3.06 -4.94 13.98
N PHE A 15 4.24 -5.12 13.41
CA PHE A 15 5.23 -6.10 13.83
C PHE A 15 6.54 -5.39 14.11
N GLY A 16 7.15 -5.72 15.24
CA GLY A 16 8.53 -5.32 15.58
C GLY A 16 9.55 -6.45 15.36
N ASP A 17 9.08 -7.61 14.91
CA ASP A 17 9.87 -8.81 14.68
C ASP A 17 9.62 -9.35 13.26
N SER A 18 10.72 -9.66 12.53
CA SER A 18 10.67 -10.10 11.14
C SER A 18 10.05 -11.48 11.00
N ASP A 19 10.33 -12.41 11.92
CA ASP A 19 9.85 -13.79 11.80
C ASP A 19 8.34 -13.84 12.05
N GLN A 20 7.85 -13.09 13.06
CA GLN A 20 6.41 -12.95 13.31
C GLN A 20 5.70 -12.33 12.11
N PHE A 21 6.30 -11.33 11.48
CA PHE A 21 5.75 -10.71 10.28
C PHE A 21 5.68 -11.69 9.10
N ILE A 22 6.74 -12.44 8.84
CA ILE A 22 6.76 -13.44 7.75
C ILE A 22 5.77 -14.58 8.03
N GLU A 23 5.65 -15.03 9.28
CA GLU A 23 4.66 -16.06 9.65
C GLU A 23 3.23 -15.56 9.43
N PHE A 24 2.94 -14.34 9.83
CA PHE A 24 1.66 -13.70 9.55
C PHE A 24 1.36 -13.64 8.02
N LEU A 25 2.34 -13.29 7.19
CA LEU A 25 2.15 -13.29 5.73
C LEU A 25 1.89 -14.70 5.17
N LYS A 26 2.50 -15.74 5.73
CA LYS A 26 2.20 -17.13 5.36
C LYS A 26 0.75 -17.50 5.69
N GLU A 27 0.27 -17.14 6.88
CA GLU A 27 -1.13 -17.34 7.25
C GLU A 27 -2.08 -16.59 6.31
N ARG A 28 -1.79 -15.31 5.98
CA ARG A 28 -2.60 -14.52 5.02
C ARG A 28 -2.63 -15.17 3.66
N LYS A 29 -1.48 -15.68 3.18
CA LYS A 29 -1.42 -16.41 1.91
C LYS A 29 -2.28 -17.68 1.96
N ALA A 30 -2.20 -18.46 3.02
CA ALA A 30 -3.01 -19.69 3.20
C ALA A 30 -4.51 -19.43 3.26
N GLN A 31 -4.94 -18.26 3.77
CA GLN A 31 -6.33 -17.85 3.88
C GLN A 31 -6.83 -17.03 2.67
N SER A 32 -6.06 -16.97 1.59
CA SER A 32 -6.43 -16.24 0.38
C SER A 32 -6.34 -17.11 -0.87
N THR A 33 -7.18 -16.80 -1.84
CA THR A 33 -7.16 -17.47 -3.14
C THR A 33 -7.49 -16.47 -4.25
N TRP A 34 -6.86 -16.69 -5.41
CA TRP A 34 -7.21 -16.03 -6.64
C TRP A 34 -8.07 -16.95 -7.50
N MET A 35 -9.16 -16.43 -8.04
CA MET A 35 -10.03 -17.18 -8.93
C MET A 35 -10.39 -16.34 -10.15
N THR A 36 -10.67 -17.01 -11.28
CA THR A 36 -11.08 -16.39 -12.52
C THR A 36 -12.52 -16.73 -12.83
N ALA A 37 -13.30 -15.76 -13.27
CA ALA A 37 -14.66 -15.95 -13.75
C ALA A 37 -14.98 -14.96 -14.89
N PRO A 38 -15.85 -15.33 -15.85
CA PRO A 38 -16.32 -14.38 -16.84
C PRO A 38 -16.96 -13.16 -16.18
N SER A 39 -16.55 -11.95 -16.57
CA SER A 39 -17.05 -10.72 -15.93
C SER A 39 -18.56 -10.61 -15.94
N LYS A 40 -19.19 -11.00 -17.06
CA LYS A 40 -20.66 -11.04 -17.22
C LYS A 40 -21.38 -12.05 -16.32
N SER A 41 -20.66 -13.00 -15.70
CA SER A 41 -21.24 -13.96 -14.76
C SER A 41 -21.20 -13.47 -13.30
N LEU A 42 -20.52 -12.37 -13.03
CA LEU A 42 -20.44 -11.76 -11.71
C LEU A 42 -21.75 -11.02 -11.41
N GLN A 43 -22.34 -11.28 -10.23
CA GLN A 43 -23.59 -10.66 -9.83
C GLN A 43 -23.47 -10.09 -8.42
N PHE A 44 -23.56 -8.77 -8.31
CA PHE A 44 -23.61 -8.08 -7.02
C PHE A 44 -25.03 -8.08 -6.45
N ARG A 45 -25.13 -8.25 -5.14
CA ARG A 45 -26.35 -8.16 -4.35
C ARG A 45 -26.18 -7.17 -3.22
N ALA A 46 -27.19 -6.31 -3.02
CA ALA A 46 -27.21 -5.40 -1.88
C ALA A 46 -27.91 -6.06 -0.69
N LEU A 47 -27.27 -6.02 0.47
CA LEU A 47 -27.91 -6.40 1.73
C LEU A 47 -28.72 -5.21 2.28
N ALA A 48 -28.17 -3.99 2.24
CA ALA A 48 -28.88 -2.79 2.68
C ALA A 48 -30.11 -2.51 1.82
N GLY A 49 -31.25 -2.25 2.46
CA GLY A 49 -32.54 -2.01 1.79
C GLY A 49 -33.34 -3.27 1.47
N ASN A 50 -32.83 -4.46 1.78
CA ASN A 50 -33.53 -5.73 1.60
C ASN A 50 -33.45 -6.59 2.86
N GLU A 51 -34.36 -6.35 3.81
CA GLU A 51 -34.37 -7.02 5.12
C GLU A 51 -34.51 -8.56 4.98
N ASN A 52 -35.34 -9.04 4.06
CA ASN A 52 -35.51 -10.48 3.86
C ASN A 52 -34.21 -11.15 3.43
N LEU A 53 -33.48 -10.52 2.49
CA LEU A 53 -32.19 -11.02 2.01
C LEU A 53 -31.15 -10.96 3.12
N SER A 54 -31.07 -9.85 3.85
CA SER A 54 -30.14 -9.69 4.97
C SER A 54 -30.35 -10.73 6.06
N ASN A 55 -31.61 -10.97 6.43
CA ASN A 55 -31.96 -11.98 7.45
C ASN A 55 -31.62 -13.40 6.98
N LEU A 56 -31.90 -13.72 5.71
CA LEU A 56 -31.56 -15.01 5.12
C LEU A 56 -30.03 -15.26 5.18
N TYR A 57 -29.24 -14.30 4.71
CA TYR A 57 -27.78 -14.45 4.75
C TYR A 57 -27.23 -14.45 6.17
N MET A 58 -27.79 -13.66 7.10
CA MET A 58 -27.41 -13.71 8.49
C MET A 58 -27.63 -15.12 9.09
N GLN A 59 -28.75 -15.79 8.81
CA GLN A 59 -28.98 -17.16 9.26
C GLN A 59 -27.98 -18.14 8.64
N ILE A 60 -27.70 -18.02 7.32
CA ILE A 60 -26.72 -18.87 6.64
C ILE A 60 -25.31 -18.68 7.27
N TYR A 61 -24.87 -17.45 7.48
CA TYR A 61 -23.56 -17.15 8.04
C TYR A 61 -23.49 -17.55 9.52
N GLN A 62 -24.56 -17.39 10.28
CA GLN A 62 -24.65 -17.83 11.66
C GLN A 62 -24.54 -19.35 11.78
N SER A 63 -25.22 -20.12 10.93
CA SER A 63 -25.14 -21.58 10.91
C SER A 63 -23.74 -22.10 10.58
N ASN A 64 -22.94 -21.32 9.85
CA ASN A 64 -21.55 -21.60 9.48
C ASN A 64 -20.52 -21.02 10.48
N GLY A 65 -20.95 -20.41 11.57
CA GLY A 65 -20.06 -19.79 12.56
C GLY A 65 -19.37 -18.51 12.07
N LYS A 66 -19.91 -17.84 11.01
CA LYS A 66 -19.32 -16.68 10.36
C LYS A 66 -20.21 -15.43 10.42
N ALA A 67 -21.14 -15.37 11.38
CA ALA A 67 -22.08 -14.24 11.52
C ALA A 67 -21.37 -12.88 11.61
N GLU A 68 -20.24 -12.81 12.31
CA GLU A 68 -19.44 -11.61 12.49
C GLU A 68 -18.86 -11.08 11.16
N VAL A 69 -18.47 -11.96 10.22
CA VAL A 69 -17.98 -11.59 8.89
C VAL A 69 -19.06 -10.86 8.09
N LEU A 70 -20.30 -11.36 8.16
CA LEU A 70 -21.42 -10.72 7.49
C LEU A 70 -21.83 -9.42 8.18
N ALA A 71 -21.85 -9.38 9.51
CA ALA A 71 -22.16 -8.18 10.28
C ALA A 71 -21.19 -7.03 9.93
N ASP A 72 -19.89 -7.28 9.95
CA ASP A 72 -18.86 -6.31 9.53
C ASP A 72 -19.09 -5.84 8.08
N THR A 73 -19.47 -6.74 7.17
CA THR A 73 -19.77 -6.38 5.79
C THR A 73 -21.02 -5.50 5.67
N MET A 74 -22.05 -5.76 6.49
CA MET A 74 -23.26 -4.92 6.52
C MET A 74 -22.96 -3.50 7.01
N GLU A 75 -22.07 -3.34 7.97
CA GLU A 75 -21.64 -2.05 8.48
C GLU A 75 -20.80 -1.26 7.46
N ASN A 76 -20.00 -1.95 6.65
CA ASN A 76 -19.05 -1.32 5.71
C ASN A 76 -19.63 -1.18 4.29
N THR A 77 -19.68 -2.26 3.54
CA THR A 77 -20.09 -2.22 2.12
C THR A 77 -21.55 -2.57 1.90
N SER A 78 -22.14 -3.43 2.72
CA SER A 78 -23.45 -4.06 2.52
C SER A 78 -23.60 -4.78 1.18
N LEU A 79 -22.50 -5.35 0.65
CA LEU A 79 -22.46 -5.99 -0.66
C LEU A 79 -22.05 -7.46 -0.57
N LEU A 80 -22.71 -8.27 -1.37
CA LEU A 80 -22.28 -9.63 -1.72
C LEU A 80 -21.93 -9.69 -3.20
N LEU A 81 -20.94 -10.50 -3.56
CA LEU A 81 -20.60 -10.85 -4.94
C LEU A 81 -20.81 -12.34 -5.13
N ASN A 82 -21.72 -12.69 -6.05
CA ASN A 82 -21.88 -14.06 -6.51
C ASN A 82 -20.79 -14.42 -7.51
N ILE A 83 -20.07 -15.49 -7.22
CA ILE A 83 -19.02 -16.05 -8.07
C ILE A 83 -19.32 -17.54 -8.23
N LYS A 84 -19.69 -17.96 -9.43
CA LYS A 84 -20.01 -19.37 -9.76
C LYS A 84 -21.03 -20.00 -8.81
N GLY A 85 -22.03 -19.25 -8.39
CA GLY A 85 -23.11 -19.72 -7.52
C GLY A 85 -22.86 -19.57 -6.01
N THR A 86 -21.68 -19.13 -5.59
CA THR A 86 -21.37 -18.84 -4.18
C THR A 86 -21.34 -17.33 -3.95
N ASP A 87 -22.01 -16.87 -2.91
CA ASP A 87 -22.05 -15.46 -2.53
C ASP A 87 -20.95 -15.16 -1.47
N TYR A 88 -20.09 -14.22 -1.80
CA TYR A 88 -19.00 -13.75 -0.92
C TYR A 88 -19.26 -12.31 -0.48
N PRO A 89 -19.09 -11.99 0.81
CA PRO A 89 -19.06 -10.61 1.29
C PRO A 89 -17.98 -9.82 0.58
N VAL A 90 -18.23 -8.53 0.36
CA VAL A 90 -17.28 -7.63 -0.33
C VAL A 90 -16.62 -6.72 0.69
N ARG A 91 -15.29 -6.70 0.72
CA ARG A 91 -14.47 -5.83 1.56
C ARG A 91 -14.41 -4.41 0.97
N SER A 92 -14.31 -3.41 1.80
CA SER A 92 -14.24 -2.00 1.37
C SER A 92 -13.07 -1.71 0.42
N CYS A 93 -11.91 -2.33 0.63
CA CYS A 93 -10.75 -2.15 -0.25
C CYS A 93 -11.01 -2.65 -1.68
N ALA A 94 -11.92 -3.61 -1.88
CA ALA A 94 -12.27 -4.12 -3.21
C ALA A 94 -13.06 -3.11 -4.07
N LEU A 95 -13.74 -2.14 -3.46
CA LEU A 95 -14.64 -1.23 -4.20
C LEU A 95 -13.92 -0.48 -5.33
N LYS A 96 -12.67 -0.06 -5.11
CA LYS A 96 -11.90 0.64 -6.14
C LYS A 96 -11.69 -0.25 -7.36
N THR A 97 -11.18 -1.46 -7.18
CA THR A 97 -10.90 -2.39 -8.27
C THR A 97 -12.17 -2.89 -8.96
N ILE A 98 -13.25 -3.05 -8.22
CA ILE A 98 -14.59 -3.37 -8.76
C ILE A 98 -15.08 -2.25 -9.70
N LEU A 99 -14.98 -0.99 -9.28
CA LEU A 99 -15.38 0.16 -10.10
C LEU A 99 -14.47 0.30 -11.34
N GLU A 100 -13.18 0.11 -11.19
CA GLU A 100 -12.22 0.09 -12.31
C GLU A 100 -12.55 -1.03 -13.30
N ARG A 101 -12.87 -2.24 -12.83
CA ARG A 101 -13.28 -3.37 -13.67
C ARG A 101 -14.59 -3.10 -14.40
N ALA A 102 -15.54 -2.46 -13.73
CA ALA A 102 -16.81 -2.02 -14.32
C ALA A 102 -16.66 -0.76 -15.19
N ARG A 103 -15.46 -0.18 -15.32
CA ARG A 103 -15.16 1.08 -16.04
C ARG A 103 -16.00 2.27 -15.57
N ILE A 104 -16.27 2.33 -14.28
CA ILE A 104 -17.01 3.42 -13.65
C ILE A 104 -16.02 4.35 -12.95
N SER A 105 -16.11 5.64 -13.25
CA SER A 105 -15.30 6.68 -12.61
C SER A 105 -16.16 7.74 -11.96
N GLY A 106 -15.59 8.45 -10.98
CA GLY A 106 -16.24 9.56 -10.29
C GLY A 106 -17.01 9.14 -9.04
N ASN A 107 -17.54 10.13 -8.32
CA ASN A 107 -18.12 9.96 -6.99
C ASN A 107 -19.66 9.86 -6.97
N ALA A 108 -20.29 9.85 -8.14
CA ALA A 108 -21.76 9.88 -8.23
C ALA A 108 -22.41 8.65 -7.56
N LEU A 109 -21.79 7.47 -7.72
CA LEU A 109 -22.31 6.24 -7.14
C LEU A 109 -22.24 6.20 -5.60
N ASN A 110 -21.44 7.04 -4.96
CA ASN A 110 -21.40 7.13 -3.50
C ASN A 110 -22.69 7.72 -2.89
N LYS A 111 -23.53 8.33 -3.73
CA LYS A 111 -24.77 9.03 -3.31
C LYS A 111 -26.06 8.22 -3.57
N VAL A 112 -25.96 7.09 -4.27
CA VAL A 112 -27.12 6.26 -4.56
C VAL A 112 -27.29 5.16 -3.50
N SER A 113 -28.51 4.61 -3.39
CA SER A 113 -28.73 3.44 -2.52
C SER A 113 -27.91 2.24 -2.99
N ARG A 114 -27.60 1.33 -2.06
CA ARG A 114 -26.85 0.10 -2.39
C ARG A 114 -27.54 -0.77 -3.42
N GLU A 115 -28.86 -0.78 -3.44
CA GLU A 115 -29.64 -1.47 -4.45
C GLU A 115 -29.44 -0.87 -5.86
N VAL A 116 -29.47 0.45 -5.98
CA VAL A 116 -29.21 1.13 -7.26
C VAL A 116 -27.74 0.93 -7.67
N PHE A 117 -26.81 1.03 -6.70
CA PHE A 117 -25.40 0.78 -6.92
C PHE A 117 -25.13 -0.60 -7.52
N THR A 118 -25.70 -1.67 -6.95
CA THR A 118 -25.53 -3.05 -7.46
C THR A 118 -26.13 -3.23 -8.83
N ARG A 119 -27.29 -2.63 -9.11
CA ARG A 119 -27.87 -2.67 -10.46
C ARG A 119 -26.95 -2.06 -11.51
N ILE A 120 -26.39 -0.89 -11.24
CA ILE A 120 -25.44 -0.22 -12.16
C ILE A 120 -24.19 -1.08 -12.34
N LEU A 121 -23.60 -1.64 -11.26
CA LEU A 121 -22.46 -2.53 -11.37
C LEU A 121 -22.74 -3.74 -12.25
N ASN A 122 -23.88 -4.41 -12.02
CA ASN A 122 -24.26 -5.60 -12.77
C ASN A 122 -24.44 -5.30 -14.26
N TYR A 123 -25.10 -4.18 -14.62
CA TYR A 123 -25.20 -3.75 -16.01
C TYR A 123 -23.84 -3.48 -16.67
N CYS A 124 -22.93 -2.81 -15.94
CA CYS A 124 -21.59 -2.51 -16.47
C CYS A 124 -20.76 -3.77 -16.64
N LEU A 125 -20.88 -4.74 -15.74
CA LEU A 125 -20.15 -6.01 -15.83
C LEU A 125 -20.74 -6.97 -16.88
N ASP A 126 -22.04 -6.92 -17.13
CA ASP A 126 -22.70 -7.72 -18.17
C ASP A 126 -22.18 -7.37 -19.58
N VAL A 127 -21.84 -6.09 -19.79
CA VAL A 127 -21.23 -5.63 -21.04
C VAL A 127 -19.70 -5.65 -21.04
N ALA A 128 -19.07 -5.98 -19.92
CA ALA A 128 -17.62 -6.04 -19.82
C ALA A 128 -17.07 -7.29 -20.55
N SER A 129 -16.09 -7.09 -21.42
CA SER A 129 -15.45 -8.19 -22.15
C SER A 129 -14.43 -8.93 -21.26
N GLY A 130 -14.25 -10.21 -21.54
CA GLY A 130 -13.24 -11.06 -20.94
C GLY A 130 -13.56 -11.48 -19.51
N ASP A 131 -12.56 -12.08 -18.87
CA ASP A 131 -12.67 -12.60 -17.52
C ASP A 131 -12.30 -11.53 -16.48
N SER A 132 -12.74 -11.73 -15.25
CA SER A 132 -12.28 -11.02 -14.08
C SER A 132 -11.40 -11.94 -13.23
N LEU A 133 -10.32 -11.38 -12.68
CA LEU A 133 -9.46 -12.00 -11.69
C LEU A 133 -9.87 -11.49 -10.31
N ILE A 134 -10.27 -12.41 -9.44
CA ILE A 134 -10.92 -12.08 -8.16
C ILE A 134 -10.09 -12.63 -7.03
N LYS A 135 -9.77 -11.80 -6.04
CA LYS A 135 -9.14 -12.21 -4.79
C LYS A 135 -10.18 -12.36 -3.70
N VAL A 136 -10.21 -13.55 -3.09
CA VAL A 136 -10.96 -13.81 -1.85
C VAL A 136 -9.94 -14.06 -0.75
N ALA A 137 -10.07 -13.34 0.35
CA ALA A 137 -9.23 -13.49 1.55
C ALA A 137 -10.10 -13.37 2.79
N ASP A 138 -9.91 -14.29 3.75
CA ASP A 138 -10.70 -14.34 4.99
C ASP A 138 -12.22 -14.31 4.71
N ASP A 139 -12.66 -15.14 3.76
CA ASP A 139 -14.06 -15.27 3.31
C ASP A 139 -14.67 -14.01 2.62
N LYS A 140 -13.88 -12.97 2.36
CA LYS A 140 -14.33 -11.75 1.70
C LYS A 140 -13.62 -11.50 0.37
N VAL A 141 -14.34 -10.96 -0.59
CA VAL A 141 -13.76 -10.43 -1.83
C VAL A 141 -12.93 -9.19 -1.48
N SER A 142 -11.64 -9.23 -1.78
CA SER A 142 -10.68 -8.17 -1.50
C SER A 142 -10.22 -7.39 -2.74
N ALA A 143 -10.38 -7.97 -3.95
CA ALA A 143 -10.11 -7.30 -5.22
C ALA A 143 -10.86 -7.96 -6.38
N VAL A 144 -11.16 -7.18 -7.44
CA VAL A 144 -11.67 -7.65 -8.73
C VAL A 144 -10.95 -6.87 -9.84
N HIS A 145 -10.08 -7.54 -10.58
CA HIS A 145 -9.31 -6.97 -11.69
C HIS A 145 -9.74 -7.54 -13.05
N GLY A 146 -9.22 -7.01 -14.14
CA GLY A 146 -9.24 -7.68 -15.43
C GLY A 146 -8.49 -9.00 -15.38
N GLY A 147 -9.00 -10.04 -16.04
CA GLY A 147 -8.36 -11.37 -16.06
C GLY A 147 -7.23 -11.48 -17.08
N ASP A 148 -7.02 -10.48 -17.94
CA ASP A 148 -5.86 -10.44 -18.83
C ASP A 148 -4.61 -10.05 -17.99
N PRO A 149 -3.49 -10.82 -18.08
CA PRO A 149 -2.24 -10.45 -17.42
C PRO A 149 -1.70 -9.06 -17.78
N LYS A 150 -2.16 -8.47 -18.90
CA LYS A 150 -1.85 -7.08 -19.26
C LYS A 150 -2.57 -6.08 -18.36
N ASP A 151 -3.75 -6.43 -17.87
CA ASP A 151 -4.52 -5.57 -16.97
C ASP A 151 -3.97 -5.63 -15.55
N TYR A 152 -3.67 -6.85 -15.08
CA TYR A 152 -3.16 -7.05 -13.73
C TYR A 152 -2.30 -8.32 -13.63
N ALA A 153 -1.07 -8.18 -13.12
CA ALA A 153 -0.19 -9.28 -12.75
C ALA A 153 -0.16 -9.43 -11.22
N VAL A 154 -0.36 -10.65 -10.75
CA VAL A 154 -0.35 -10.95 -9.31
C VAL A 154 1.08 -10.94 -8.80
N LEU A 155 1.39 -10.02 -7.91
CA LEU A 155 2.63 -9.99 -7.13
C LEU A 155 2.27 -10.30 -5.67
N GLU A 156 2.47 -11.54 -5.28
CA GLU A 156 2.14 -11.97 -3.91
C GLU A 156 3.10 -11.37 -2.88
N MET A 157 2.56 -10.90 -1.77
CA MET A 157 3.33 -10.23 -0.71
C MET A 157 4.42 -11.12 -0.12
N LEU A 158 4.11 -12.36 0.25
CA LEU A 158 5.07 -13.24 0.92
C LEU A 158 6.36 -13.46 0.10
N PRO A 159 6.32 -13.87 -1.18
CA PRO A 159 7.54 -13.99 -1.99
C PRO A 159 8.31 -12.68 -2.13
N LEU A 160 7.62 -11.53 -2.27
CA LEU A 160 8.29 -10.24 -2.36
C LEU A 160 9.06 -9.89 -1.09
N PHE A 161 8.46 -10.04 0.10
CA PHE A 161 9.14 -9.77 1.37
C PHE A 161 10.27 -10.75 1.65
N GLN A 162 10.11 -12.03 1.30
CA GLN A 162 11.19 -13.03 1.38
C GLN A 162 12.37 -12.66 0.47
N MET A 163 12.10 -12.18 -0.74
CA MET A 163 13.13 -11.73 -1.67
C MET A 163 13.87 -10.50 -1.15
N VAL A 164 13.16 -9.52 -0.57
CA VAL A 164 13.79 -8.36 0.07
C VAL A 164 14.68 -8.82 1.23
N GLY A 165 14.21 -9.71 2.10
CA GLY A 165 15.00 -10.27 3.21
C GLY A 165 16.27 -10.94 2.71
N SER A 166 16.16 -11.88 1.74
CA SER A 166 17.31 -12.56 1.15
C SER A 166 18.32 -11.62 0.47
N PHE A 167 17.82 -10.55 -0.16
CA PHE A 167 18.68 -9.51 -0.72
C PHE A 167 19.43 -8.75 0.39
N LEU A 168 18.75 -8.37 1.48
CA LEU A 168 19.37 -7.67 2.60
C LEU A 168 20.40 -8.53 3.32
N ASP A 169 20.14 -9.83 3.51
CA ASP A 169 21.07 -10.79 4.09
C ASP A 169 22.38 -10.86 3.31
N ARG A 170 22.30 -10.77 1.98
CA ARG A 170 23.45 -10.85 1.08
C ARG A 170 24.22 -9.54 0.96
N GLU A 171 23.50 -8.42 0.74
CA GLU A 171 24.11 -7.14 0.36
C GLU A 171 24.36 -6.21 1.56
N PHE A 172 23.60 -6.38 2.64
CA PHE A 172 23.66 -5.51 3.82
C PHE A 172 23.68 -6.33 5.11
N PRO A 173 24.68 -7.24 5.29
CA PRO A 173 24.77 -8.09 6.47
C PRO A 173 24.81 -7.21 7.74
N GLY A 174 23.97 -7.53 8.72
CA GLY A 174 23.83 -6.72 9.94
C GLY A 174 22.67 -5.71 9.90
N TYR A 175 21.88 -5.68 8.83
CA TYR A 175 20.65 -4.87 8.82
C TYR A 175 19.73 -5.23 9.98
N GLN A 176 18.89 -4.28 10.37
CA GLN A 176 17.93 -4.46 11.46
C GLN A 176 16.51 -4.25 10.93
N PHE A 177 15.64 -5.20 11.17
CA PHE A 177 14.20 -5.02 10.95
C PHE A 177 13.66 -4.07 12.03
N LEU A 178 13.02 -2.97 11.61
CA LEU A 178 12.47 -2.00 12.55
C LEU A 178 10.99 -2.20 12.78
N THR A 179 10.22 -2.32 11.73
CA THR A 179 8.76 -2.50 11.83
C THR A 179 8.17 -2.94 10.52
N ALA A 180 7.04 -3.63 10.59
CA ALA A 180 6.11 -3.75 9.46
C ALA A 180 4.70 -3.38 9.90
N ASN A 181 3.92 -2.86 8.95
CA ASN A 181 2.51 -2.53 9.14
C ASN A 181 1.70 -3.17 8.04
N TYR A 182 0.61 -3.77 8.40
CA TYR A 182 -0.33 -4.44 7.50
C TYR A 182 -1.73 -3.86 7.69
N ASP A 183 -2.38 -3.57 6.57
CA ASP A 183 -3.83 -3.53 6.45
C ASP A 183 -4.25 -4.28 5.17
N HIS A 184 -5.55 -4.43 4.93
CA HIS A 184 -6.04 -5.17 3.77
C HIS A 184 -5.72 -4.53 2.41
N SER A 185 -5.21 -3.32 2.40
CA SER A 185 -4.92 -2.56 1.19
C SER A 185 -3.43 -2.50 0.89
N ILE A 186 -2.61 -2.30 1.93
CA ILE A 186 -1.19 -2.00 1.80
C ILE A 186 -0.40 -2.68 2.92
N VAL A 187 0.78 -3.15 2.57
CA VAL A 187 1.78 -3.66 3.52
C VAL A 187 3.05 -2.86 3.36
N THR A 188 3.62 -2.43 4.48
CA THR A 188 4.87 -1.67 4.50
C THR A 188 5.80 -2.26 5.54
N ALA A 189 7.06 -2.48 5.19
CA ALA A 189 8.11 -2.80 6.15
C ALA A 189 9.30 -1.85 6.01
N ILE A 190 10.05 -1.69 7.10
CA ILE A 190 11.16 -0.77 7.22
C ILE A 190 12.32 -1.49 7.87
N TRP A 191 13.48 -1.36 7.24
CA TRP A 191 14.75 -1.87 7.75
C TRP A 191 15.75 -0.71 7.87
N GLN A 192 16.54 -0.74 8.93
CA GLN A 192 17.76 0.03 9.03
C GLN A 192 18.87 -0.79 8.39
N LEU A 193 19.63 -0.17 7.50
CA LEU A 193 20.78 -0.78 6.87
C LEU A 193 22.03 -0.51 7.69
N ASP A 194 22.96 -1.45 7.73
CA ASP A 194 24.21 -1.34 8.46
C ASP A 194 25.39 -1.79 7.57
N GLY A 195 26.63 -1.66 8.06
CA GLY A 195 27.83 -2.05 7.34
C GLY A 195 28.18 -1.12 6.17
N GLN A 196 28.34 -1.66 4.98
CA GLN A 196 28.75 -0.91 3.77
C GLN A 196 27.82 0.24 3.39
N ALA A 197 26.56 0.21 3.85
CA ALA A 197 25.64 1.33 3.64
C ALA A 197 26.05 2.59 4.44
N ASN A 198 26.79 2.45 5.53
CA ASN A 198 27.29 3.59 6.30
C ASN A 198 28.36 4.37 5.52
N ASP A 199 29.21 3.69 4.72
CA ASP A 199 30.21 4.34 3.87
C ASP A 199 29.56 5.31 2.87
N LEU A 200 28.32 5.04 2.44
CA LEU A 200 27.57 5.95 1.59
C LEU A 200 27.22 7.28 2.26
N LEU A 201 27.07 7.27 3.58
CA LEU A 201 26.72 8.46 4.37
C LEU A 201 27.93 9.23 4.89
N ASP A 202 29.13 8.64 4.88
CA ASP A 202 30.33 9.30 5.41
C ASP A 202 30.60 10.61 4.68
N THR A 203 30.54 10.61 3.35
CA THR A 203 30.67 11.82 2.53
C THR A 203 29.60 12.86 2.91
N TYR A 204 28.36 12.43 3.07
CA TYR A 204 27.25 13.30 3.45
C TYR A 204 27.46 13.92 4.84
N HIS A 205 27.86 13.14 5.83
CA HIS A 205 28.14 13.62 7.17
C HIS A 205 29.32 14.56 7.20
N GLN A 206 30.38 14.26 6.44
CA GLN A 206 31.56 15.12 6.32
C GLN A 206 31.20 16.48 5.68
N GLU A 207 30.36 16.47 4.66
CA GLU A 207 29.88 17.70 4.00
C GLU A 207 29.00 18.55 4.94
N LEU A 208 28.16 17.93 5.76
CA LEU A 208 27.41 18.64 6.80
C LEU A 208 28.34 19.24 7.87
N ALA A 209 29.32 18.47 8.35
CA ALA A 209 30.28 18.94 9.33
C ALA A 209 31.13 20.11 8.80
N ASN A 210 31.59 20.04 7.57
CA ASN A 210 32.35 21.12 6.89
C ASN A 210 31.56 22.43 6.84
N ARG A 211 30.24 22.38 6.82
CA ARG A 211 29.33 23.54 6.80
C ARG A 211 28.89 23.98 8.20
N GLY A 212 29.44 23.36 9.27
CA GLY A 212 29.06 23.65 10.66
C GLY A 212 27.62 23.25 11.01
N LEU A 213 26.99 22.40 10.20
CA LEU A 213 25.66 21.90 10.46
C LEU A 213 25.72 20.75 11.46
N SER A 214 24.99 20.89 12.56
CA SER A 214 24.85 19.81 13.54
C SER A 214 24.11 18.64 12.92
N THR A 215 24.76 17.50 12.88
CA THR A 215 24.17 16.28 12.39
C THR A 215 23.49 15.55 13.55
N ASP A 216 22.17 15.53 13.59
CA ASP A 216 21.53 14.35 14.15
C ASP A 216 22.01 13.18 13.27
N ALA A 217 22.74 12.25 13.86
CA ALA A 217 23.24 11.11 13.13
C ALA A 217 22.06 10.49 12.35
N VAL A 218 22.20 10.40 11.04
CA VAL A 218 21.24 9.71 10.19
C VAL A 218 21.84 8.37 9.79
N VAL A 219 21.03 7.37 9.73
CA VAL A 219 21.40 6.03 9.26
C VAL A 219 20.61 5.67 8.01
N PRO A 220 21.20 4.92 7.07
CA PRO A 220 20.50 4.50 5.88
C PRO A 220 19.44 3.48 6.23
N GLY A 221 18.35 3.49 5.47
CA GLY A 221 17.29 2.52 5.62
C GLY A 221 16.60 2.20 4.30
N LEU A 222 15.82 1.16 4.32
CA LEU A 222 14.95 0.74 3.24
C LEU A 222 13.52 0.70 3.76
N ARG A 223 12.60 1.31 3.02
CA ARG A 223 11.16 1.08 3.16
C ARG A 223 10.65 0.37 1.93
N PHE A 224 10.02 -0.75 2.12
CA PHE A 224 9.32 -1.47 1.07
C PHE A 224 7.82 -1.42 1.31
N THR A 225 7.06 -1.05 0.29
CA THR A 225 5.60 -0.99 0.32
C THR A 225 5.04 -1.74 -0.88
N THR A 226 4.04 -2.59 -0.64
CA THR A 226 3.34 -3.31 -1.70
C THR A 226 1.87 -3.53 -1.36
N SER A 227 1.11 -4.03 -2.33
CA SER A 227 -0.30 -4.40 -2.20
C SER A 227 -0.58 -5.58 -3.11
N ASP A 228 -1.22 -6.60 -2.60
CA ASP A 228 -1.69 -7.71 -3.40
C ASP A 228 -3.15 -7.54 -3.88
N VAL A 229 -3.74 -6.38 -3.62
CA VAL A 229 -5.07 -5.99 -4.11
C VAL A 229 -5.01 -4.82 -5.11
N GLY A 230 -3.82 -4.48 -5.60
CA GLY A 230 -3.63 -3.45 -6.63
C GLY A 230 -3.73 -2.00 -6.14
N MET A 231 -3.63 -1.75 -4.83
CA MET A 231 -3.65 -0.39 -4.27
C MET A 231 -2.29 0.30 -4.34
N SER A 232 -1.21 -0.46 -4.49
CA SER A 232 0.17 0.00 -4.66
C SER A 232 0.96 -1.04 -5.45
N GLY A 233 1.88 -0.61 -6.29
CA GLY A 233 2.93 -1.49 -6.82
C GLY A 233 3.92 -1.92 -5.74
N ALA A 234 4.88 -2.76 -6.10
CA ALA A 234 6.01 -3.11 -5.26
C ALA A 234 7.03 -1.96 -5.32
N ASN A 235 7.06 -1.12 -4.29
CA ASN A 235 7.81 0.12 -4.23
C ASN A 235 8.93 0.06 -3.18
N LEU A 236 10.17 0.21 -3.62
CA LEU A 236 11.35 0.27 -2.76
C LEU A 236 11.76 1.73 -2.60
N TYR A 237 11.79 2.22 -1.37
CA TYR A 237 12.18 3.58 -1.03
C TYR A 237 13.51 3.56 -0.28
N PRO A 238 14.61 4.07 -0.86
CA PRO A 238 15.76 4.46 -0.09
C PRO A 238 15.35 5.55 0.91
N ILE A 239 15.72 5.40 2.17
CA ILE A 239 15.37 6.35 3.23
C ILE A 239 16.57 6.65 4.12
N LEU A 240 16.52 7.80 4.81
CA LEU A 240 17.36 8.09 5.97
C LEU A 240 16.49 8.03 7.23
N ILE A 241 17.06 7.51 8.29
CA ILE A 241 16.41 7.42 9.60
C ILE A 241 17.22 8.26 10.59
N THR A 242 16.57 9.22 11.26
CA THR A 242 17.25 10.04 12.26
C THR A 242 17.43 9.25 13.55
N ALA A 243 18.68 9.14 14.07
CA ALA A 243 19.00 8.31 15.23
C ALA A 243 18.24 8.73 16.50
N LYS A 244 18.10 10.05 16.76
CA LYS A 244 17.45 10.55 17.97
C LYS A 244 15.92 10.46 17.98
N ARG A 245 15.27 10.58 16.82
CA ARG A 245 13.81 10.72 16.72
C ARG A 245 13.14 9.64 15.89
N GLY A 246 13.90 8.74 15.27
CA GLY A 246 13.39 7.71 14.38
C GLY A 246 12.59 8.28 13.18
N ARG A 247 12.80 9.54 12.80
CA ARG A 247 12.11 10.15 11.67
C ARG A 247 12.63 9.57 10.37
N ILE A 248 11.72 9.27 9.47
CA ILE A 248 12.00 8.72 8.15
C ILE A 248 12.00 9.85 7.13
N ILE A 249 13.10 9.97 6.40
CA ILE A 249 13.29 10.95 5.34
C ILE A 249 13.44 10.17 4.02
N PRO A 250 12.44 10.22 3.12
CA PRO A 250 12.56 9.56 1.82
C PRO A 250 13.66 10.21 0.97
N LEU A 251 14.44 9.37 0.29
CA LEU A 251 15.49 9.79 -0.62
C LEU A 251 15.04 9.65 -2.08
N GLY A 252 14.38 10.68 -2.60
CA GLY A 252 13.93 10.72 -3.99
C GLY A 252 12.75 9.81 -4.30
N ASP A 253 12.61 9.45 -5.57
CA ASP A 253 11.54 8.60 -6.06
C ASP A 253 11.80 7.12 -5.76
N PRO A 254 10.77 6.33 -5.47
CA PRO A 254 10.93 4.89 -5.27
C PRO A 254 11.35 4.16 -6.55
N ILE A 255 12.04 3.06 -6.38
CA ILE A 255 12.17 2.04 -7.41
C ILE A 255 10.85 1.29 -7.46
N LYS A 256 10.14 1.33 -8.59
CA LYS A 256 8.79 0.83 -8.73
C LYS A 256 8.71 -0.42 -9.60
N THR A 257 7.93 -1.39 -9.16
CA THR A 257 7.44 -2.50 -9.98
C THR A 257 5.91 -2.46 -9.94
N GLU A 258 5.30 -2.12 -11.06
CA GLU A 258 3.84 -2.03 -11.18
C GLU A 258 3.24 -3.44 -11.42
N HIS A 259 1.96 -3.63 -11.05
CA HIS A 259 1.21 -4.86 -11.31
C HIS A 259 0.78 -4.98 -12.78
N THR A 260 1.74 -5.00 -13.70
CA THR A 260 1.49 -5.14 -15.14
C THR A 260 2.09 -6.45 -15.67
N ASN A 261 1.80 -6.81 -16.90
CA ASN A 261 2.28 -8.04 -17.55
C ASN A 261 3.80 -8.24 -17.60
N SER A 262 4.58 -7.19 -17.36
CA SER A 262 6.04 -7.27 -17.22
C SER A 262 6.50 -7.45 -15.78
N ALA A 263 5.58 -7.41 -14.83
CA ALA A 263 5.89 -7.51 -13.41
C ALA A 263 5.89 -8.98 -13.00
N ASP A 264 7.06 -9.53 -12.83
CA ASP A 264 7.32 -10.81 -12.19
C ASP A 264 8.37 -10.65 -11.07
N LEU A 265 8.60 -11.71 -10.33
CA LEU A 265 9.60 -11.73 -9.26
C LEU A 265 11.02 -11.49 -9.79
N MET A 266 11.33 -11.93 -11.00
CA MET A 266 12.66 -11.75 -11.62
C MET A 266 12.89 -10.28 -11.96
N HIS A 267 11.86 -9.58 -12.47
CA HIS A 267 11.93 -8.14 -12.71
C HIS A 267 12.14 -7.39 -11.39
N PHE A 268 11.42 -7.76 -10.34
CA PHE A 268 11.58 -7.14 -9.01
C PHE A 268 12.98 -7.37 -8.42
N GLU A 269 13.55 -8.57 -8.57
CA GLU A 269 14.93 -8.85 -8.16
C GLU A 269 15.95 -7.96 -8.88
N GLY A 270 15.76 -7.76 -10.20
CA GLY A 270 16.57 -6.80 -10.97
C GLY A 270 16.47 -5.36 -10.45
N GLN A 271 15.30 -4.95 -9.94
CA GLN A 271 15.12 -3.63 -9.32
C GLN A 271 15.84 -3.53 -7.96
N LEU A 272 15.83 -4.60 -7.17
CA LEU A 272 16.59 -4.66 -5.91
C LEU A 272 18.09 -4.42 -6.14
N ALA A 273 18.66 -5.00 -7.19
CA ALA A 273 20.07 -4.83 -7.52
C ALA A 273 20.46 -3.35 -7.80
N LEU A 274 19.50 -2.50 -8.16
CA LEU A 274 19.73 -1.08 -8.38
C LEU A 274 19.72 -0.24 -7.10
N LEU A 275 19.33 -0.81 -5.97
CA LEU A 275 19.11 -0.08 -4.72
C LEU A 275 20.36 0.70 -4.28
N TYR A 276 21.53 0.06 -4.30
CA TYR A 276 22.79 0.70 -3.89
C TYR A 276 23.16 1.88 -4.78
N ALA A 277 23.02 1.73 -6.10
CA ALA A 277 23.28 2.81 -7.06
C ALA A 277 22.32 4.00 -6.84
N ARG A 278 21.06 3.73 -6.52
CA ARG A 278 20.07 4.74 -6.20
C ARG A 278 20.36 5.48 -4.91
N PHE A 279 20.84 4.80 -3.86
CA PHE A 279 21.31 5.44 -2.65
C PHE A 279 22.40 6.44 -2.96
N ARG A 280 23.47 6.01 -3.64
CA ARG A 280 24.60 6.86 -4.01
C ARG A 280 24.15 8.10 -4.81
N GLU A 281 23.40 7.90 -5.90
CA GLU A 281 22.90 9.00 -6.74
C GLU A 281 22.11 10.02 -5.91
N THR A 282 21.29 9.52 -4.97
CA THR A 282 20.43 10.41 -4.18
C THR A 282 21.23 11.17 -3.13
N ILE A 283 22.20 10.53 -2.48
CA ILE A 283 23.11 11.20 -1.53
C ILE A 283 23.93 12.29 -2.25
N GLU A 284 24.46 12.00 -3.42
CA GLU A 284 25.19 13.00 -4.22
C GLU A 284 24.28 14.21 -4.59
N LYS A 285 23.01 13.95 -4.91
CA LYS A 285 22.02 15.03 -5.14
C LYS A 285 21.74 15.83 -3.87
N GLN A 286 21.62 15.19 -2.72
CA GLN A 286 21.43 15.88 -1.43
C GLN A 286 22.62 16.78 -1.09
N ILE A 287 23.83 16.32 -1.31
CA ILE A 287 25.05 17.13 -1.13
C ILE A 287 25.02 18.36 -2.02
N LYS A 288 24.69 18.20 -3.31
CA LYS A 288 24.56 19.33 -4.25
C LYS A 288 23.48 20.35 -3.85
N LEU A 289 22.39 19.88 -3.21
CA LEU A 289 21.34 20.77 -2.71
C LEU A 289 21.82 21.65 -1.53
N MET A 290 22.85 21.24 -0.78
CA MET A 290 23.41 22.05 0.32
C MET A 290 24.08 23.34 -0.20
N ASP A 291 24.49 23.40 -1.47
CA ASP A 291 25.11 24.55 -2.10
C ASP A 291 24.10 25.51 -2.74
N VAL A 292 22.81 25.16 -2.69
CA VAL A 292 21.74 25.98 -3.27
C VAL A 292 21.35 27.10 -2.29
N GLU A 293 21.71 28.34 -2.64
CA GLU A 293 21.26 29.51 -1.88
C GLU A 293 19.76 29.77 -2.10
N ILE A 294 18.99 29.80 -1.03
CA ILE A 294 17.56 30.13 -1.07
C ILE A 294 17.39 31.58 -0.63
N ARG A 295 17.29 32.50 -1.59
CA ARG A 295 17.14 33.95 -1.32
C ARG A 295 15.80 34.33 -0.72
N TYR A 296 14.74 33.62 -1.09
CA TYR A 296 13.35 33.88 -0.64
C TYR A 296 12.72 32.60 -0.07
N PRO A 297 13.11 32.18 1.15
CA PRO A 297 12.72 30.87 1.71
C PRO A 297 11.21 30.66 1.74
N TYR A 298 10.45 31.68 2.18
CA TYR A 298 8.97 31.63 2.25
C TYR A 298 8.34 31.38 0.86
N ASN A 299 8.71 32.19 -0.13
CA ASN A 299 8.18 32.07 -1.48
C ASN A 299 8.60 30.75 -2.15
N THR A 300 9.82 30.31 -1.89
CA THR A 300 10.32 29.01 -2.37
C THR A 300 9.51 27.87 -1.79
N MET A 301 9.24 27.87 -0.48
CA MET A 301 8.40 26.85 0.17
C MET A 301 6.99 26.85 -0.39
N LEU A 302 6.35 28.05 -0.55
CA LEU A 302 5.04 28.14 -1.18
C LEU A 302 5.05 27.61 -2.62
N GLY A 303 6.10 27.89 -3.38
CA GLY A 303 6.28 27.38 -4.74
C GLY A 303 6.35 25.85 -4.79
N VAL A 304 7.10 25.24 -3.89
CA VAL A 304 7.20 23.78 -3.74
C VAL A 304 5.84 23.17 -3.38
N LEU A 305 5.18 23.72 -2.34
CA LEU A 305 3.90 23.23 -1.87
C LEU A 305 2.79 23.35 -2.93
N LYS A 306 2.83 24.42 -3.74
CA LYS A 306 1.93 24.56 -4.90
C LYS A 306 2.16 23.47 -5.96
N ARG A 307 3.42 23.11 -6.24
CA ARG A 307 3.74 22.04 -7.21
C ARG A 307 3.22 20.68 -6.78
N ILE A 308 3.30 20.37 -5.51
CA ILE A 308 2.76 19.12 -4.94
C ILE A 308 1.25 19.19 -4.66
N LYS A 309 0.58 20.29 -5.07
CA LYS A 309 -0.86 20.50 -4.88
C LYS A 309 -1.32 20.42 -3.42
N ALA A 310 -0.48 20.84 -2.48
CA ALA A 310 -0.84 20.90 -1.07
C ALA A 310 -2.02 21.87 -0.83
N PRO A 311 -2.91 21.60 0.14
CA PRO A 311 -4.01 22.50 0.48
C PRO A 311 -3.50 23.90 0.83
N LYS A 312 -4.17 24.95 0.31
CA LYS A 312 -3.68 26.34 0.42
C LYS A 312 -3.44 26.76 1.88
N LYS A 313 -4.36 26.46 2.81
CA LYS A 313 -4.21 26.78 4.23
C LYS A 313 -2.98 26.12 4.84
N ALA A 314 -2.83 24.81 4.65
CA ALA A 314 -1.67 24.04 5.13
C ALA A 314 -0.35 24.54 4.52
N SER A 315 -0.38 25.05 3.28
CA SER A 315 0.80 25.60 2.61
C SER A 315 1.30 26.89 3.28
N PHE A 316 0.41 27.78 3.68
CA PHE A 316 0.79 29.00 4.41
C PHE A 316 1.34 28.64 5.81
N GLU A 317 0.65 27.80 6.56
CA GLU A 317 1.10 27.35 7.89
C GLU A 317 2.49 26.69 7.84
N ALA A 318 2.73 25.82 6.86
CA ALA A 318 4.04 25.18 6.66
C ALA A 318 5.14 26.18 6.26
N ALA A 319 4.82 27.18 5.42
CA ALA A 319 5.78 28.23 5.03
C ALA A 319 6.13 29.14 6.20
N ASP A 320 5.18 29.49 7.06
CA ASP A 320 5.41 30.27 8.29
C ASP A 320 6.28 29.49 9.29
N GLN A 321 6.00 28.21 9.50
CA GLN A 321 6.84 27.33 10.33
C GLN A 321 8.25 27.20 9.79
N PHE A 322 8.42 27.09 8.47
CA PHE A 322 9.74 27.02 7.84
C PHE A 322 10.56 28.30 8.09
N LEU A 323 9.94 29.48 7.98
CA LEU A 323 10.60 30.74 8.31
C LEU A 323 11.04 30.81 9.78
N SER A 324 10.20 30.35 10.71
CA SER A 324 10.53 30.36 12.13
C SER A 324 11.75 29.48 12.48
N LEU A 325 12.01 28.44 11.69
CA LEU A 325 13.16 27.56 11.85
C LEU A 325 14.47 28.13 11.30
N ILE A 326 14.39 29.08 10.35
CA ILE A 326 15.56 29.71 9.71
C ILE A 326 16.06 30.90 10.55
N HIS A 327 15.21 31.48 11.38
CA HIS A 327 15.54 32.65 12.23
C HIS A 327 16.07 32.26 13.63
N ILE A 328 16.30 30.97 13.89
CA ILE A 328 16.97 30.49 15.10
C ILE A 328 18.44 30.24 14.77
#